data_18977dd153c857a297004de370dfd5a6
#
_entry.id   18977dd153c857a297004de370dfd5a6
#
_cell.length_a   1.000
_cell.length_b   1.000
_cell.length_c   1.000
_cell.angle_alpha   90.00
_cell.angle_beta   90.00
_cell.angle_gamma   90.00
#
_symmetry.space_group_name_H-M   'P 1'
#
loop_
_entity.id
_entity.type
_entity.pdbx_description
1 polymer ?
#
loop_
_entity_poly.entity_id
_entity_poly.type
_entity_poly.pdbx_seq_one_letter_code
_entity_poly.pdbx_strand_id
1 'polypeptide(L)'
;MNWKGHLILGAATFCGIYALFVVLDRQFQWLLYMNTLIPLPTLFIAISIGLYSSVVPDTDIRTSMAYSASVVFIVVFVWIVVILGTISPLLGLIALSLCMVGLLIPHHRGFMHTLTFAMLFGMGIGILFADWRISIFSIGCALSHLLGDK
;
A
#
# COMPACT_ATOMS: atom_id res chain seq x y z
N MET A 1 14.56 -9.21 8.00
CA MET A 1 13.73 -8.80 9.19
C MET A 1 12.48 -9.66 9.21
N ASN A 2 11.79 -9.84 10.35
CA ASN A 2 10.52 -10.58 10.34
C ASN A 2 9.35 -9.65 9.95
N TRP A 3 8.18 -10.21 9.58
CA TRP A 3 7.03 -9.46 9.11
C TRP A 3 6.53 -8.39 10.11
N LYS A 4 6.70 -8.61 11.43
CA LYS A 4 6.36 -7.61 12.46
C LYS A 4 7.29 -6.40 12.38
N GLY A 5 8.57 -6.64 12.14
CA GLY A 5 9.55 -5.57 11.93
C GLY A 5 9.24 -4.75 10.70
N HIS A 6 8.83 -5.38 9.60
CA HIS A 6 8.41 -4.69 8.38
C HIS A 6 7.15 -3.84 8.60
N LEU A 7 6.17 -4.33 9.37
CA LEU A 7 5.00 -3.53 9.74
C LEU A 7 5.38 -2.29 10.58
N ILE A 8 6.27 -2.44 11.55
CA ILE A 8 6.73 -1.31 12.37
C ILE A 8 7.47 -0.29 11.51
N LEU A 9 8.37 -0.74 10.65
CA LEU A 9 9.10 0.13 9.74
C LEU A 9 8.16 0.81 8.74
N GLY A 10 7.19 0.07 8.19
CA GLY A 10 6.15 0.61 7.33
C GLY A 10 5.30 1.67 8.02
N ALA A 11 4.88 1.43 9.26
CA ALA A 11 4.14 2.41 10.05
C ALA A 11 4.97 3.68 10.32
N ALA A 12 6.24 3.54 10.68
CA ALA A 12 7.14 4.68 10.88
C ALA A 12 7.33 5.48 9.59
N THR A 13 7.51 4.79 8.45
CA THR A 13 7.62 5.42 7.13
C THR A 13 6.33 6.15 6.75
N PHE A 14 5.17 5.53 6.97
CA PHE A 14 3.89 6.18 6.74
C PHE A 14 3.74 7.46 7.56
N CYS A 15 4.02 7.41 8.86
CA CYS A 15 3.97 8.58 9.72
C CYS A 15 4.93 9.69 9.27
N GLY A 16 6.14 9.32 8.82
CA GLY A 16 7.12 10.27 8.29
C GLY A 16 6.63 10.97 7.02
N ILE A 17 6.08 10.22 6.07
CA ILE A 17 5.51 10.76 4.83
C ILE A 17 4.30 11.66 5.13
N TYR A 18 3.42 11.23 6.04
CA TYR A 18 2.26 12.02 6.43
C TYR A 18 2.66 13.33 7.09
N ALA A 19 3.64 13.30 8.02
CA ALA A 19 4.17 14.49 8.64
C ALA A 19 4.78 15.45 7.61
N LEU A 20 5.52 14.91 6.62
CA LEU A 20 6.06 15.69 5.51
C LEU A 20 4.92 16.37 4.72
N PHE A 21 3.85 15.67 4.41
CA PHE A 21 2.70 16.26 3.71
C PHE A 21 2.06 17.40 4.50
N VAL A 22 1.89 17.22 5.82
CA VAL A 22 1.34 18.28 6.69
C VAL A 22 2.25 19.52 6.68
N VAL A 23 3.58 19.32 6.73
CA VAL A 23 4.53 20.43 6.69
C VAL A 23 4.49 21.12 5.33
N LEU A 24 4.52 20.37 4.24
CA LEU A 24 4.46 20.91 2.88
C LEU A 24 3.15 21.66 2.62
N ASP A 25 2.03 21.15 3.10
CA ASP A 25 0.73 21.80 2.99
C ASP A 25 0.77 23.20 3.65
N ARG A 26 1.29 23.26 4.88
CA ARG A 26 1.41 24.53 5.61
C ARG A 26 2.36 25.54 4.94
N GLN A 27 3.45 25.05 4.33
CA GLN A 27 4.48 25.90 3.72
C GLN A 27 4.09 26.35 2.30
N PHE A 28 3.37 25.54 1.55
CA PHE A 28 3.17 25.69 0.11
C PHE A 28 1.69 25.72 -0.32
N GLN A 29 0.74 25.95 0.61
CA GLN A 29 -0.70 26.02 0.30
C GLN A 29 -1.02 26.94 -0.90
N TRP A 30 -0.29 28.05 -1.01
CA TRP A 30 -0.46 29.03 -2.11
C TRP A 30 0.18 28.59 -3.43
N LEU A 31 1.15 27.70 -3.40
CA LEU A 31 1.92 27.30 -4.58
C LEU A 31 1.35 26.06 -5.29
N LEU A 32 0.81 25.14 -4.54
CA LEU A 32 0.45 23.82 -5.05
C LEU A 32 -1.05 23.64 -5.32
N TYR A 33 -1.91 24.54 -4.85
CA TYR A 33 -3.38 24.37 -4.91
C TYR A 33 -3.83 22.95 -4.48
N MET A 34 -2.98 22.25 -3.74
CA MET A 34 -3.15 20.87 -3.35
C MET A 34 -3.64 20.84 -1.91
N ASN A 35 -4.88 20.46 -1.72
CA ASN A 35 -5.35 20.08 -0.41
C ASN A 35 -4.67 18.75 -0.05
N THR A 36 -3.52 18.82 0.63
CA THR A 36 -2.76 17.64 1.06
C THR A 36 -3.38 16.97 2.27
N LEU A 37 -4.30 17.65 2.95
CA LEU A 37 -5.07 17.04 4.02
C LEU A 37 -5.95 15.93 3.45
N ILE A 38 -5.71 14.72 3.91
CA ILE A 38 -6.41 13.53 3.43
C ILE A 38 -7.72 13.40 4.23
N PRO A 39 -8.88 13.32 3.57
CA PRO A 39 -10.15 13.04 4.27
C PRO A 39 -10.05 11.75 5.09
N LEU A 40 -10.72 11.68 6.24
CA LEU A 40 -10.65 10.52 7.15
C LEU A 40 -10.86 9.16 6.45
N PRO A 41 -11.84 8.98 5.54
CA PRO A 41 -12.00 7.71 4.83
C PRO A 41 -10.77 7.38 3.96
N THR A 42 -10.25 8.37 3.24
CA THR A 42 -9.05 8.21 2.40
C THR A 42 -7.81 7.96 3.25
N LEU A 43 -7.71 8.59 4.42
CA LEU A 43 -6.63 8.35 5.38
C LEU A 43 -6.64 6.90 5.88
N PHE A 44 -7.82 6.36 6.22
CA PHE A 44 -7.96 4.95 6.59
C PHE A 44 -7.48 4.02 5.46
N ILE A 45 -7.89 4.30 4.23
CA ILE A 45 -7.45 3.55 3.04
C ILE A 45 -5.91 3.65 2.89
N ALA A 46 -5.36 4.85 2.98
CA ALA A 46 -3.93 5.09 2.83
C ALA A 46 -3.10 4.36 3.91
N ILE A 47 -3.55 4.37 5.17
CA ILE A 47 -2.91 3.63 6.27
C ILE A 47 -2.94 2.13 5.98
N SER A 48 -4.11 1.59 5.63
CA SER A 48 -4.29 0.16 5.39
C SER A 48 -3.42 -0.33 4.23
N ILE A 49 -3.40 0.41 3.13
CA ILE A 49 -2.58 0.10 1.95
C ILE A 49 -1.10 0.27 2.26
N GLY A 50 -0.71 1.34 2.94
CA GLY A 50 0.69 1.58 3.31
C GLY A 50 1.25 0.45 4.17
N LEU A 51 0.53 0.06 5.23
CA LEU A 51 0.93 -1.06 6.09
C LEU A 51 0.98 -2.37 5.31
N TYR A 52 -0.01 -2.64 4.46
CA TYR A 52 0.00 -3.81 3.61
C TYR A 52 1.20 -3.81 2.65
N SER A 53 1.50 -2.68 2.01
CA SER A 53 2.63 -2.54 1.08
C SER A 53 3.98 -2.86 1.73
N SER A 54 4.11 -2.64 3.04
CA SER A 54 5.34 -2.96 3.78
C SER A 54 5.55 -4.47 4.03
N VAL A 55 4.55 -5.31 3.80
CA VAL A 55 4.65 -6.77 3.97
C VAL A 55 4.37 -7.55 2.69
N VAL A 56 3.91 -6.90 1.63
CA VAL A 56 3.62 -7.55 0.33
C VAL A 56 4.80 -8.37 -0.20
N PRO A 57 6.05 -7.88 -0.16
CA PRO A 57 7.16 -8.68 -0.65
C PRO A 57 7.34 -10.03 0.07
N ASP A 58 6.98 -10.12 1.35
CA ASP A 58 7.04 -11.37 2.13
C ASP A 58 5.92 -12.37 1.80
N THR A 59 4.97 -12.01 0.99
CA THR A 59 3.83 -12.87 0.62
C THR A 59 4.18 -13.89 -0.45
N ASP A 60 5.38 -13.85 -0.99
CA ASP A 60 5.89 -14.82 -1.97
C ASP A 60 6.08 -16.23 -1.39
N ILE A 61 6.15 -16.37 -0.06
CA ILE A 61 6.26 -17.64 0.64
C ILE A 61 4.86 -18.10 1.07
N ARG A 62 4.27 -19.06 0.35
CA ARG A 62 2.90 -19.57 0.61
C ARG A 62 2.67 -20.13 2.02
N THR A 63 3.70 -20.61 2.67
CA THR A 63 3.62 -21.14 4.05
C THR A 63 3.81 -20.06 5.10
N SER A 64 4.08 -18.82 4.68
CA SER A 64 4.29 -17.72 5.63
C SER A 64 2.97 -17.25 6.24
N MET A 65 3.04 -16.81 7.49
CA MET A 65 1.92 -16.12 8.13
C MET A 65 1.55 -14.83 7.37
N ALA A 66 2.54 -14.16 6.76
CA ALA A 66 2.34 -12.98 5.93
C ALA A 66 1.44 -13.30 4.72
N TYR A 67 1.65 -14.44 4.04
CA TYR A 67 0.80 -14.88 2.93
C TYR A 67 -0.66 -15.07 3.37
N SER A 68 -0.89 -15.85 4.42
CA SER A 68 -2.25 -16.12 4.93
C SER A 68 -2.95 -14.84 5.39
N ALA A 69 -2.24 -13.98 6.12
CA ALA A 69 -2.77 -12.69 6.56
C ALA A 69 -3.08 -11.77 5.37
N SER A 70 -2.27 -11.80 4.32
CA SER A 70 -2.48 -10.99 3.12
C SER A 70 -3.73 -11.41 2.34
N VAL A 71 -3.99 -12.70 2.20
CA VAL A 71 -5.23 -13.18 1.56
C VAL A 71 -6.45 -12.65 2.29
N VAL A 72 -6.49 -12.79 3.62
CA VAL A 72 -7.60 -12.29 4.43
C VAL A 72 -7.70 -10.77 4.32
N PHE A 73 -6.57 -10.05 4.43
CA PHE A 73 -6.56 -8.60 4.32
C PHE A 73 -7.12 -8.12 2.98
N ILE A 74 -6.64 -8.67 1.86
CA ILE A 74 -7.10 -8.28 0.51
C ILE A 74 -8.61 -8.46 0.38
N VAL A 75 -9.13 -9.63 0.77
CA VAL A 75 -10.56 -9.92 0.66
C VAL A 75 -11.37 -8.94 1.50
N VAL A 76 -11.04 -8.80 2.78
CA VAL A 76 -11.76 -7.91 3.71
C VAL A 76 -11.65 -6.45 3.26
N PHE A 77 -10.44 -6.01 2.89
CA PHE A 77 -10.19 -4.63 2.48
C PHE A 77 -10.97 -4.26 1.21
N VAL A 78 -10.94 -5.12 0.18
CA VAL A 78 -11.69 -4.87 -1.07
C VAL A 78 -13.19 -4.76 -0.77
N TRP A 79 -13.74 -5.61 0.08
CA TRP A 79 -15.13 -5.51 0.48
C TRP A 79 -15.44 -4.21 1.22
N ILE A 80 -14.58 -3.78 2.14
CA ILE A 80 -14.76 -2.51 2.85
C ILE A 80 -14.79 -1.33 1.87
N VAL A 81 -13.84 -1.23 0.94
CA VAL A 81 -13.78 -0.10 0.00
C VAL A 81 -14.93 -0.11 -1.01
N VAL A 82 -15.46 -1.28 -1.37
CA VAL A 82 -16.69 -1.41 -2.17
C VAL A 82 -17.91 -0.92 -1.38
N ILE A 83 -18.05 -1.35 -0.12
CA ILE A 83 -19.17 -0.93 0.74
C ILE A 83 -19.14 0.59 1.01
N LEU A 84 -17.94 1.15 1.19
CA LEU A 84 -17.75 2.60 1.35
C LEU A 84 -17.98 3.39 0.05
N GLY A 85 -18.23 2.72 -1.07
CA GLY A 85 -18.46 3.36 -2.37
C GLY A 85 -17.24 4.06 -2.96
N THR A 86 -16.02 3.77 -2.46
CA THR A 86 -14.78 4.36 -2.97
C THR A 86 -14.35 3.78 -4.32
N ILE A 87 -14.73 2.54 -4.59
CA ILE A 87 -14.59 1.90 -5.90
C ILE A 87 -15.89 1.19 -6.28
N SER A 88 -16.12 1.02 -7.58
CA SER A 88 -17.28 0.24 -8.03
C SER A 88 -17.10 -1.25 -7.71
N PRO A 89 -18.21 -2.01 -7.51
CA PRO A 89 -18.13 -3.46 -7.29
C PRO A 89 -17.34 -4.20 -8.37
N LEU A 90 -17.48 -3.78 -9.62
CA LEU A 90 -16.74 -4.36 -10.74
C LEU A 90 -15.23 -4.15 -10.62
N LEU A 91 -14.79 -2.91 -10.31
CA LEU A 91 -13.38 -2.61 -10.06
C LEU A 91 -12.85 -3.37 -8.85
N GLY A 92 -13.66 -3.52 -7.79
CA GLY A 92 -13.32 -4.32 -6.63
C GLY A 92 -13.06 -5.79 -6.99
N LEU A 93 -13.92 -6.40 -7.80
CA LEU A 93 -13.73 -7.77 -8.27
C LEU A 93 -12.49 -7.92 -9.16
N ILE A 94 -12.25 -6.98 -10.06
CA ILE A 94 -11.03 -6.98 -10.91
C ILE A 94 -9.79 -6.87 -10.03
N ALA A 95 -9.75 -5.91 -9.10
CA ALA A 95 -8.62 -5.73 -8.19
C ALA A 95 -8.35 -6.97 -7.34
N LEU A 96 -9.43 -7.57 -6.78
CA LEU A 96 -9.32 -8.81 -6.01
C LEU A 96 -8.74 -9.95 -6.85
N SER A 97 -9.26 -10.13 -8.08
CA SER A 97 -8.79 -11.18 -8.99
C SER A 97 -7.31 -11.01 -9.34
N LEU A 98 -6.89 -9.79 -9.66
CA LEU A 98 -5.48 -9.50 -9.98
C LEU A 98 -4.56 -9.74 -8.77
N CYS A 99 -4.98 -9.32 -7.58
CA CYS A 99 -4.22 -9.57 -6.35
C CYS A 99 -4.10 -11.08 -6.07
N MET A 100 -5.20 -11.83 -6.22
CA MET A 100 -5.18 -13.28 -6.01
C MET A 100 -4.29 -13.99 -7.03
N VAL A 101 -4.34 -13.60 -8.31
CA VAL A 101 -3.42 -14.12 -9.35
C VAL A 101 -1.97 -13.79 -8.99
N GLY A 102 -1.68 -12.56 -8.55
CA GLY A 102 -0.35 -12.16 -8.10
C GLY A 102 0.19 -13.04 -6.98
N LEU A 103 -0.66 -13.40 -6.01
CA LEU A 103 -0.27 -14.30 -4.92
C LEU A 103 -0.05 -15.76 -5.36
N LEU A 104 -0.59 -16.17 -6.53
CA LEU A 104 -0.41 -17.53 -7.05
C LEU A 104 0.92 -17.71 -7.80
N ILE A 105 1.60 -16.63 -8.18
CA ILE A 105 2.87 -16.69 -8.91
C ILE A 105 4.00 -16.92 -7.89
N PRO A 106 4.60 -18.13 -7.85
CA PRO A 106 5.68 -18.42 -6.89
C PRO A 106 7.01 -17.89 -7.42
N HIS A 107 7.52 -16.81 -6.85
CA HIS A 107 8.90 -16.36 -7.11
C HIS A 107 9.51 -15.83 -5.81
N HIS A 108 10.09 -16.73 -5.02
CA HIS A 108 10.79 -16.37 -3.80
C HIS A 108 11.97 -15.42 -4.09
N ARG A 109 11.98 -14.27 -3.41
CA ARG A 109 12.96 -13.19 -3.55
C ARG A 109 13.17 -12.69 -4.99
N GLY A 110 12.16 -12.85 -5.83
CA GLY A 110 12.20 -12.42 -7.22
C GLY A 110 11.73 -10.97 -7.40
N PHE A 111 10.82 -10.79 -8.36
CA PHE A 111 10.32 -9.49 -8.79
C PHE A 111 9.72 -8.64 -7.66
N MET A 112 9.03 -9.26 -6.68
CA MET A 112 8.40 -8.54 -5.56
C MET A 112 9.39 -7.79 -4.65
N HIS A 113 10.66 -8.25 -4.60
CA HIS A 113 11.73 -7.60 -3.84
C HIS A 113 12.54 -6.60 -4.69
N THR A 114 11.95 -6.03 -5.73
CA THR A 114 12.59 -5.04 -6.58
C THR A 114 11.99 -3.65 -6.43
N LEU A 115 12.81 -2.64 -6.68
CA LEU A 115 12.35 -1.25 -6.80
C LEU A 115 11.25 -1.11 -7.86
N THR A 116 11.39 -1.82 -8.98
CA THR A 116 10.41 -1.82 -10.07
C THR A 116 9.04 -2.28 -9.59
N PHE A 117 8.99 -3.36 -8.79
CA PHE A 117 7.73 -3.83 -8.20
C PHE A 117 7.13 -2.77 -7.28
N ALA A 118 7.90 -2.19 -6.36
CA ALA A 118 7.41 -1.17 -5.44
C ALA A 118 6.79 0.02 -6.18
N MET A 119 7.45 0.48 -7.26
CA MET A 119 6.96 1.58 -8.10
C MET A 119 5.67 1.18 -8.83
N LEU A 120 5.65 0.06 -9.55
CA LEU A 120 4.49 -0.39 -10.33
C LEU A 120 3.29 -0.67 -9.43
N PHE A 121 3.52 -1.34 -8.28
CA PHE A 121 2.48 -1.65 -7.31
C PHE A 121 1.87 -0.36 -6.75
N GLY A 122 2.70 0.56 -6.24
CA GLY A 122 2.22 1.80 -5.67
C GLY A 122 1.53 2.71 -6.69
N MET A 123 2.03 2.79 -7.92
CA MET A 123 1.36 3.54 -8.99
C MET A 123 0.02 2.91 -9.36
N GLY A 124 -0.04 1.57 -9.48
CA GLY A 124 -1.28 0.86 -9.75
C GLY A 124 -2.35 1.11 -8.68
N ILE A 125 -1.97 1.10 -7.41
CA ILE A 125 -2.85 1.45 -6.29
C ILE A 125 -3.32 2.90 -6.39
N GLY A 126 -2.43 3.85 -6.67
CA GLY A 126 -2.80 5.26 -6.84
C GLY A 126 -3.80 5.49 -7.97
N ILE A 127 -3.62 4.78 -9.09
CA ILE A 127 -4.58 4.81 -10.21
C ILE A 127 -5.93 4.22 -9.80
N LEU A 128 -5.93 3.10 -9.07
CA LEU A 128 -7.16 2.43 -8.61
C LEU A 128 -8.02 3.37 -7.75
N PHE A 129 -7.39 4.14 -6.87
CA PHE A 129 -8.09 5.07 -5.98
C PHE A 129 -8.17 6.50 -6.53
N ALA A 130 -7.61 6.76 -7.72
CA ALA A 130 -7.51 8.09 -8.33
C ALA A 130 -6.87 9.13 -7.37
N ASP A 131 -5.92 8.67 -6.53
CA ASP A 131 -5.25 9.50 -5.53
C ASP A 131 -3.74 9.22 -5.50
N TRP A 132 -2.96 10.19 -6.01
CA TRP A 132 -1.50 10.12 -6.04
C TRP A 132 -0.85 10.02 -4.65
N ARG A 133 -1.52 10.51 -3.60
CA ARG A 133 -1.03 10.45 -2.22
C ARG A 133 -0.98 9.02 -1.73
N ILE A 134 -2.00 8.22 -2.04
CA ILE A 134 -2.03 6.78 -1.74
C ILE A 134 -0.89 6.06 -2.46
N SER A 135 -0.58 6.46 -3.71
CA SER A 135 0.58 5.95 -4.45
C SER A 135 1.89 6.18 -3.69
N ILE A 136 2.14 7.42 -3.24
CA ILE A 136 3.36 7.76 -2.50
C ILE A 136 3.47 6.97 -1.18
N PHE A 137 2.39 6.84 -0.42
CA PHE A 137 2.39 6.03 0.79
C PHE A 137 2.72 4.57 0.50
N SER A 138 2.07 3.98 -0.51
CA SER A 138 2.30 2.60 -0.91
C SER A 138 3.74 2.36 -1.35
N ILE A 139 4.29 3.22 -2.22
CA ILE A 139 5.68 3.15 -2.67
C ILE A 139 6.64 3.27 -1.48
N GLY A 140 6.48 4.29 -0.64
CA GLY A 140 7.37 4.53 0.49
C GLY A 140 7.39 3.36 1.47
N CYS A 141 6.23 2.79 1.80
CA CYS A 141 6.14 1.64 2.69
C CYS A 141 6.72 0.36 2.05
N ALA A 142 6.53 0.13 0.75
CA ALA A 142 7.17 -0.98 0.05
C ALA A 142 8.70 -0.83 -0.01
N LEU A 143 9.19 0.40 -0.22
CA LEU A 143 10.63 0.69 -0.17
C LEU A 143 11.22 0.47 1.22
N SER A 144 10.49 0.80 2.28
CA SER A 144 10.94 0.54 3.65
C SER A 144 11.17 -0.95 3.92
N HIS A 145 10.35 -1.84 3.32
CA HIS A 145 10.58 -3.27 3.36
C HIS A 145 11.91 -3.64 2.71
N LEU A 146 12.16 -3.16 1.48
CA LEU A 146 13.40 -3.47 0.76
C LEU A 146 14.65 -2.97 1.48
N LEU A 147 14.54 -1.89 2.24
CA LEU A 147 15.64 -1.38 3.07
C LEU A 147 15.83 -2.21 4.33
N GLY A 148 14.76 -2.73 4.91
CA GLY A 148 14.81 -3.55 6.11
C GLY A 148 15.37 -4.96 5.89
N ASP A 149 15.43 -5.42 4.64
CA ASP A 149 15.97 -6.74 4.27
C ASP A 149 17.47 -6.74 3.95
N LYS A 150 18.11 -5.59 4.01
CA LYS A 150 19.57 -5.45 3.90
C LYS A 150 20.23 -5.60 5.24
#